data_67b089d3b6b0f0e8e6ba9cd64beafeda
#
_entry.id   67b089d3b6b0f0e8e6ba9cd64beafeda
#
_cell.length_a   1.000
_cell.length_b   1.000
_cell.length_c   1.000
_cell.angle_alpha   90.00
_cell.angle_beta   90.00
_cell.angle_gamma   90.00
#
_symmetry.space_group_name_H-M   'P 1'
#
loop_
_entity.id
_entity.type
_entity.pdbx_description
1 polymer ?
#
loop_
_entity_poly.entity_id
_entity_poly.type
_entity_poly.pdbx_seq_one_letter_code
_entity_poly.pdbx_strand_id
1 'polypeptide(L)'
;YRVNVKSLVWYSPDNFEDNGYEIPETMEDLLALADQMVSDGNTPFCIGLGSGGATGWPATDWMEDIMLRTHSPMTYDQWVSNDMKFNDQRVIDAMEFFGSIALNDSYVNGGTKAVATTDFRDSPNGLFTSPAECMMHRQASFIPAFFPEGSEAGVDYDFFYFPPFEAQDLGKPVLGAGTLMAPTNDRKITTEFMKFLLHTEANERFMEKGGFLTPHKYVDIDKYSSETFKGCLLYTSDAADDTTG
;
A
#
# COMPACT_ATOMS: atom_id res chain seq x y z
N TYR A 1 13.63 11.84 -2.13
CA TYR A 1 12.72 12.97 -2.09
C TYR A 1 11.42 12.64 -1.39
N ARG A 2 10.72 11.58 -1.79
CA ARG A 2 9.49 11.08 -1.17
C ARG A 2 9.58 9.58 -0.98
N VAL A 3 9.02 9.07 0.11
CA VAL A 3 8.81 7.64 0.31
C VAL A 3 7.32 7.32 0.18
N ASN A 4 7.01 6.15 -0.34
CA ASN A 4 5.69 5.55 -0.30
C ASN A 4 5.78 4.26 0.50
N VAL A 5 4.94 4.13 1.51
CA VAL A 5 4.71 2.88 2.24
C VAL A 5 3.67 2.09 1.47
N LYS A 6 3.95 0.84 1.12
CA LYS A 6 3.09 0.06 0.22
C LYS A 6 2.32 -1.06 0.93
N SER A 7 2.74 -1.44 2.12
CA SER A 7 2.12 -2.52 2.91
C SER A 7 0.88 -2.06 3.70
N LEU A 8 -0.03 -1.37 3.02
CA LEU A 8 -1.23 -0.78 3.64
C LEU A 8 -2.49 -1.32 2.96
N VAL A 9 -3.52 -1.57 3.77
CA VAL A 9 -4.88 -1.89 3.32
C VAL A 9 -5.80 -0.79 3.82
N TRP A 10 -6.39 -0.06 2.88
CA TRP A 10 -7.30 1.06 3.12
C TRP A 10 -8.73 0.55 3.22
N TYR A 11 -9.50 1.11 4.13
CA TYR A 11 -10.90 0.76 4.38
C TYR A 11 -11.67 1.99 4.88
N SER A 12 -13.00 1.90 4.90
CA SER A 12 -13.85 2.87 5.57
C SER A 12 -14.19 2.38 6.98
N PRO A 13 -13.85 3.14 8.06
CA PRO A 13 -14.22 2.78 9.43
C PRO A 13 -15.72 2.55 9.60
N ASP A 14 -16.55 3.42 9.03
CA ASP A 14 -18.02 3.30 9.10
C ASP A 14 -18.51 1.99 8.47
N ASN A 15 -17.97 1.61 7.29
CA ASN A 15 -18.36 0.36 6.64
C ASN A 15 -17.97 -0.86 7.48
N PHE A 16 -16.84 -0.82 8.18
CA PHE A 16 -16.41 -1.90 9.06
C PHE A 16 -17.28 -1.97 10.32
N GLU A 17 -17.55 -0.82 10.96
CA GLU A 17 -18.40 -0.74 12.15
C GLU A 17 -19.84 -1.20 11.87
N ASP A 18 -20.45 -0.71 10.78
CA ASP A 18 -21.82 -1.05 10.38
C ASP A 18 -22.01 -2.56 10.10
N ASN A 19 -20.96 -3.25 9.64
CA ASN A 19 -21.00 -4.68 9.36
C ASN A 19 -20.38 -5.54 10.47
N GLY A 20 -19.80 -4.93 11.51
CA GLY A 20 -19.15 -5.63 12.61
C GLY A 20 -17.86 -6.36 12.21
N TYR A 21 -17.11 -5.79 11.25
CA TYR A 21 -15.84 -6.34 10.81
C TYR A 21 -14.70 -5.86 11.71
N GLU A 22 -13.81 -6.78 12.06
CA GLU A 22 -12.62 -6.50 12.86
C GLU A 22 -11.37 -6.39 11.96
N ILE A 23 -10.39 -5.59 12.38
CA ILE A 23 -9.11 -5.46 11.66
C ILE A 23 -8.33 -6.77 11.77
N PRO A 24 -7.95 -7.42 10.64
CA PRO A 24 -7.23 -8.68 10.67
C PRO A 24 -5.76 -8.50 11.10
N GLU A 25 -5.27 -9.38 11.96
CA GLU A 25 -3.88 -9.36 12.45
C GLU A 25 -2.97 -10.28 11.63
N THR A 26 -3.53 -11.33 11.01
CA THR A 26 -2.80 -12.30 10.18
C THR A 26 -3.38 -12.35 8.77
N MET A 27 -2.63 -12.93 7.83
CA MET A 27 -3.12 -13.16 6.47
C MET A 27 -4.28 -14.15 6.45
N GLU A 28 -4.25 -15.12 7.35
CA GLU A 28 -5.31 -16.09 7.56
C GLU A 28 -6.60 -15.39 8.02
N ASP A 29 -6.51 -14.43 8.95
CA ASP A 29 -7.66 -13.62 9.39
C ASP A 29 -8.18 -12.74 8.25
N LEU A 30 -7.29 -12.17 7.43
CA LEU A 30 -7.69 -11.35 6.26
C LEU A 30 -8.51 -12.17 5.27
N LEU A 31 -8.11 -13.42 5.01
CA LEU A 31 -8.86 -14.32 4.12
C LEU A 31 -10.18 -14.76 4.75
N ALA A 32 -10.19 -15.07 6.05
CA ALA A 32 -11.41 -15.39 6.79
C ALA A 32 -12.40 -14.23 6.78
N LEU A 33 -11.91 -12.98 6.97
CA LEU A 33 -12.71 -11.76 6.86
C LEU A 33 -13.26 -11.60 5.44
N ALA A 34 -12.46 -11.88 4.40
CA ALA A 34 -12.94 -11.82 3.01
C ALA A 34 -14.05 -12.84 2.76
N ASP A 35 -13.95 -14.07 3.28
CA ASP A 35 -15.01 -15.08 3.20
C ASP A 35 -16.27 -14.65 3.95
N GLN A 36 -16.12 -14.05 5.12
CA GLN A 36 -17.24 -13.48 5.87
C GLN A 36 -17.94 -12.37 5.07
N MET A 37 -17.20 -11.41 4.51
CA MET A 37 -17.76 -10.35 3.65
C MET A 37 -18.57 -10.91 2.50
N VAL A 38 -18.06 -11.94 1.82
CA VAL A 38 -18.82 -12.63 0.74
C VAL A 38 -20.09 -13.26 1.27
N SER A 39 -20.03 -13.92 2.43
CA SER A 39 -21.21 -14.53 3.09
C SER A 39 -22.28 -13.51 3.45
N ASP A 40 -21.86 -12.30 3.83
CA ASP A 40 -22.73 -11.19 4.19
C ASP A 40 -23.27 -10.43 2.95
N GLY A 41 -22.81 -10.81 1.75
CA GLY A 41 -23.22 -10.21 0.47
C GLY A 41 -22.37 -9.00 0.07
N ASN A 42 -21.26 -8.77 0.74
CA ASN A 42 -20.31 -7.70 0.44
C ASN A 42 -19.14 -8.21 -0.42
N THR A 43 -18.52 -7.31 -1.19
CA THR A 43 -17.31 -7.62 -1.97
C THR A 43 -16.07 -7.23 -1.17
N PRO A 44 -15.14 -8.15 -0.90
CA PRO A 44 -13.96 -7.85 -0.08
C PRO A 44 -13.05 -6.77 -0.65
N PHE A 45 -12.62 -6.90 -1.92
CA PHE A 45 -11.50 -6.11 -2.43
C PHE A 45 -11.86 -5.20 -3.61
N CYS A 46 -11.40 -3.97 -3.51
CA CYS A 46 -11.29 -3.00 -4.60
C CYS A 46 -9.92 -3.17 -5.26
N ILE A 47 -9.81 -3.87 -6.39
CA ILE A 47 -8.53 -4.07 -7.09
C ILE A 47 -8.63 -3.51 -8.51
N GLY A 48 -7.66 -2.65 -8.87
CA GLY A 48 -7.49 -2.13 -10.22
C GLY A 48 -6.02 -2.12 -10.61
N LEU A 49 -5.68 -2.76 -11.72
CA LEU A 49 -4.30 -2.87 -12.23
C LEU A 49 -4.02 -1.93 -13.39
N GLY A 50 -5.06 -1.25 -13.92
CA GLY A 50 -4.96 -0.33 -15.04
C GLY A 50 -4.13 0.90 -14.67
N SER A 51 -3.20 1.29 -15.56
CA SER A 51 -2.35 2.48 -15.43
C SER A 51 -1.77 2.90 -16.80
N GLY A 52 -2.56 2.83 -17.86
CA GLY A 52 -2.10 3.14 -19.21
C GLY A 52 -0.87 2.30 -19.60
N GLY A 53 0.22 2.95 -20.01
CA GLY A 53 1.47 2.28 -20.40
C GLY A 53 2.21 1.57 -19.24
N ALA A 54 1.81 1.81 -18.00
CA ALA A 54 2.37 1.19 -16.79
C ALA A 54 1.41 0.16 -16.16
N THR A 55 0.35 -0.24 -16.88
CA THR A 55 -0.60 -1.24 -16.39
C THR A 55 0.11 -2.48 -15.84
N GLY A 56 -0.35 -2.94 -14.66
CA GLY A 56 0.18 -4.12 -13.98
C GLY A 56 1.08 -3.81 -12.78
N TRP A 57 1.59 -2.58 -12.61
CA TRP A 57 2.44 -2.26 -11.46
C TRP A 57 1.77 -2.50 -10.10
N PRO A 58 0.44 -2.33 -9.90
CA PRO A 58 -0.15 -2.67 -8.62
C PRO A 58 -0.07 -4.17 -8.30
N ALA A 59 -0.10 -5.04 -9.33
CA ALA A 59 0.13 -6.47 -9.14
C ALA A 59 1.57 -6.76 -8.72
N THR A 60 2.56 -6.02 -9.26
CA THR A 60 3.95 -6.14 -8.82
C THR A 60 4.08 -5.79 -7.34
N ASP A 61 3.42 -4.73 -6.89
CA ASP A 61 3.40 -4.35 -5.48
C ASP A 61 2.78 -5.44 -4.56
N TRP A 62 1.73 -6.13 -5.02
CA TRP A 62 1.18 -7.29 -4.33
C TRP A 62 2.20 -8.42 -4.24
N MET A 63 2.84 -8.75 -5.37
CA MET A 63 3.85 -9.81 -5.45
C MET A 63 5.05 -9.55 -4.53
N GLU A 64 5.58 -8.33 -4.55
CA GLU A 64 6.71 -7.92 -3.71
C GLU A 64 6.36 -8.05 -2.22
N ASP A 65 5.18 -7.61 -1.84
CA ASP A 65 4.70 -7.64 -0.47
C ASP A 65 4.43 -9.08 0.03
N ILE A 66 3.89 -9.95 -0.84
CA ILE A 66 3.70 -11.38 -0.55
C ILE A 66 5.07 -12.07 -0.39
N MET A 67 6.03 -11.78 -1.29
CA MET A 67 7.38 -12.34 -1.20
C MET A 67 8.08 -11.97 0.11
N LEU A 68 7.92 -10.73 0.59
CA LEU A 68 8.46 -10.28 1.88
C LEU A 68 7.80 -10.94 3.10
N ARG A 69 6.57 -11.46 2.95
CA ARG A 69 5.81 -12.13 4.02
C ARG A 69 5.96 -13.65 4.01
N THR A 70 6.44 -14.19 2.92
CA THR A 70 6.62 -15.65 2.76
C THR A 70 8.09 -16.06 2.79
N HIS A 71 9.01 -15.10 2.57
CA HIS A 71 10.44 -15.38 2.46
C HIS A 71 11.27 -14.28 3.12
N SER A 72 12.53 -14.61 3.44
CA SER A 72 13.47 -13.66 4.03
C SER A 72 13.79 -12.50 3.08
N PRO A 73 14.22 -11.33 3.62
CA PRO A 73 14.71 -10.21 2.81
C PRO A 73 15.81 -10.61 1.81
N MET A 74 16.70 -11.55 2.19
CA MET A 74 17.74 -12.06 1.30
C MET A 74 17.15 -12.78 0.07
N THR A 75 16.04 -13.52 0.24
CA THR A 75 15.34 -14.17 -0.87
C THR A 75 14.72 -13.13 -1.81
N TYR A 76 14.13 -12.07 -1.24
CA TYR A 76 13.63 -10.94 -1.99
C TYR A 76 14.75 -10.26 -2.80
N ASP A 77 15.91 -9.98 -2.19
CA ASP A 77 17.07 -9.39 -2.87
C ASP A 77 17.56 -10.25 -4.04
N GLN A 78 17.61 -11.58 -3.87
CA GLN A 78 17.98 -12.51 -4.94
C GLN A 78 16.97 -12.47 -6.12
N TRP A 79 15.70 -12.27 -5.83
CA TRP A 79 14.68 -12.14 -6.86
C TRP A 79 14.83 -10.82 -7.63
N VAL A 80 14.95 -9.68 -6.96
CA VAL A 80 15.05 -8.36 -7.61
C VAL A 80 16.39 -8.15 -8.32
N SER A 81 17.49 -8.82 -7.87
CA SER A 81 18.78 -8.84 -8.56
C SER A 81 18.84 -9.81 -9.75
N ASN A 82 17.79 -10.63 -9.94
CA ASN A 82 17.73 -11.71 -10.93
C ASN A 82 18.72 -12.87 -10.69
N ASP A 83 19.23 -13.01 -9.47
CA ASP A 83 19.96 -14.19 -9.04
C ASP A 83 19.02 -15.38 -8.84
N MET A 84 17.77 -15.10 -8.46
CA MET A 84 16.66 -16.05 -8.49
C MET A 84 15.84 -15.83 -9.76
N LYS A 85 15.57 -16.93 -10.47
CA LYS A 85 14.79 -16.84 -11.72
C LYS A 85 13.32 -16.58 -11.42
N PHE A 86 12.64 -15.88 -12.32
CA PHE A 86 11.23 -15.56 -12.19
C PHE A 86 10.30 -16.80 -12.18
N ASN A 87 10.75 -17.93 -12.71
CA ASN A 87 10.04 -19.21 -12.63
C ASN A 87 10.48 -20.11 -11.46
N ASP A 88 11.11 -19.54 -10.44
CA ASP A 88 11.37 -20.24 -9.17
C ASP A 88 10.03 -20.52 -8.46
N GLN A 89 9.93 -21.66 -7.78
CA GLN A 89 8.68 -22.07 -7.14
C GLN A 89 8.17 -21.04 -6.14
N ARG A 90 9.05 -20.36 -5.43
CA ARG A 90 8.71 -19.29 -4.47
C ARG A 90 7.97 -18.11 -5.11
N VAL A 91 8.37 -17.75 -6.34
CA VAL A 91 7.70 -16.70 -7.11
C VAL A 91 6.36 -17.19 -7.63
N ILE A 92 6.30 -18.46 -8.08
CA ILE A 92 5.05 -19.11 -8.53
C ILE A 92 4.05 -19.14 -7.38
N ASP A 93 4.46 -19.59 -6.19
CA ASP A 93 3.59 -19.67 -5.01
C ASP A 93 3.02 -18.28 -4.64
N ALA A 94 3.84 -17.23 -4.70
CA ALA A 94 3.39 -15.86 -4.47
C ALA A 94 2.37 -15.39 -5.54
N MET A 95 2.59 -15.76 -6.81
CA MET A 95 1.64 -15.48 -7.90
C MET A 95 0.32 -16.22 -7.70
N GLU A 96 0.36 -17.50 -7.31
CA GLU A 96 -0.81 -18.31 -7.05
C GLU A 96 -1.62 -17.75 -5.87
N PHE A 97 -0.91 -17.29 -4.82
CA PHE A 97 -1.57 -16.64 -3.69
C PHE A 97 -2.27 -15.33 -4.12
N PHE A 98 -1.58 -14.44 -4.83
CA PHE A 98 -2.22 -13.24 -5.38
C PHE A 98 -3.39 -13.59 -6.30
N GLY A 99 -3.21 -14.61 -7.15
CA GLY A 99 -4.25 -15.12 -8.05
C GLY A 99 -5.47 -15.65 -7.31
N SER A 100 -5.31 -16.26 -6.14
CA SER A 100 -6.43 -16.76 -5.33
C SER A 100 -7.36 -15.64 -4.86
N ILE A 101 -6.85 -14.41 -4.74
CA ILE A 101 -7.62 -13.21 -4.44
C ILE A 101 -8.11 -12.56 -5.74
N ALA A 102 -7.20 -12.16 -6.62
CA ALA A 102 -7.49 -11.32 -7.77
C ALA A 102 -8.29 -12.04 -8.90
N LEU A 103 -8.26 -13.36 -8.91
CA LEU A 103 -8.99 -14.20 -9.87
C LEU A 103 -10.23 -14.88 -9.26
N ASN A 104 -10.66 -14.44 -8.09
CA ASN A 104 -11.90 -14.87 -7.46
C ASN A 104 -13.01 -13.84 -7.71
N ASP A 105 -13.97 -14.15 -8.57
CA ASP A 105 -15.06 -13.24 -8.93
C ASP A 105 -15.88 -12.73 -7.72
N SER A 106 -15.95 -13.53 -6.63
CA SER A 106 -16.66 -13.14 -5.41
C SER A 106 -15.85 -12.19 -4.53
N TYR A 107 -14.53 -12.12 -4.74
CA TYR A 107 -13.64 -11.30 -3.90
C TYR A 107 -13.41 -9.89 -4.44
N VAL A 108 -13.60 -9.68 -5.74
CA VAL A 108 -13.15 -8.46 -6.41
C VAL A 108 -14.31 -7.66 -7.04
N ASN A 109 -14.30 -6.37 -6.84
CA ASN A 109 -15.32 -5.47 -7.39
C ASN A 109 -15.33 -5.52 -8.93
N GLY A 110 -16.52 -5.74 -9.50
CA GLY A 110 -16.73 -5.89 -10.93
C GLY A 110 -16.26 -7.23 -11.51
N GLY A 111 -15.81 -8.18 -10.64
CA GLY A 111 -15.30 -9.49 -11.02
C GLY A 111 -13.88 -9.45 -11.61
N THR A 112 -13.35 -10.62 -11.92
CA THR A 112 -11.95 -10.80 -12.36
C THR A 112 -11.59 -10.02 -13.61
N LYS A 113 -12.54 -9.76 -14.51
CA LYS A 113 -12.30 -8.95 -15.71
C LYS A 113 -12.05 -7.48 -15.40
N ALA A 114 -12.69 -6.95 -14.36
CA ALA A 114 -12.53 -5.57 -13.93
C ALA A 114 -11.12 -5.32 -13.34
N VAL A 115 -10.55 -6.31 -12.66
CA VAL A 115 -9.21 -6.20 -12.06
C VAL A 115 -8.16 -5.68 -13.05
N ALA A 116 -8.13 -6.23 -14.27
CA ALA A 116 -7.14 -5.83 -15.27
C ALA A 116 -7.42 -4.48 -15.93
N THR A 117 -8.68 -4.03 -15.95
CA THR A 117 -9.13 -2.87 -16.73
C THR A 117 -9.44 -1.64 -15.90
N THR A 118 -9.81 -1.81 -14.64
CA THR A 118 -10.05 -0.69 -13.72
C THR A 118 -8.73 0.04 -13.45
N ASP A 119 -8.73 1.36 -13.64
CA ASP A 119 -7.57 2.20 -13.33
C ASP A 119 -7.31 2.18 -11.82
N PHE A 120 -6.03 2.13 -11.42
CA PHE A 120 -5.65 2.10 -10.01
C PHE A 120 -6.17 3.30 -9.21
N ARG A 121 -6.41 4.43 -9.87
CA ARG A 121 -6.93 5.66 -9.25
C ARG A 121 -8.42 5.58 -8.97
N ASP A 122 -9.14 4.83 -9.80
CA ASP A 122 -10.59 4.69 -9.72
C ASP A 122 -10.99 3.50 -8.85
N SER A 123 -10.13 2.50 -8.73
CA SER A 123 -10.42 1.27 -7.98
C SER A 123 -10.83 1.49 -6.51
N PRO A 124 -10.30 2.47 -5.75
CA PRO A 124 -10.73 2.70 -4.36
C PRO A 124 -12.10 3.38 -4.23
N ASN A 125 -12.68 3.91 -5.30
CA ASN A 125 -13.95 4.64 -5.23
C ASN A 125 -15.10 3.81 -4.64
N GLY A 126 -15.06 2.49 -4.83
CA GLY A 126 -16.04 1.58 -4.27
C GLY A 126 -16.10 1.55 -2.73
N LEU A 127 -15.05 2.00 -2.03
CA LEU A 127 -15.06 2.16 -0.57
C LEU A 127 -16.03 3.25 -0.11
N PHE A 128 -16.24 4.27 -0.94
CA PHE A 128 -16.98 5.51 -0.64
C PHE A 128 -18.39 5.55 -1.23
N THR A 129 -18.85 4.48 -1.88
CA THR A 129 -20.22 4.37 -2.37
C THR A 129 -21.18 3.95 -1.25
N SER A 130 -22.47 4.24 -1.40
CA SER A 130 -23.49 3.82 -0.43
C SER A 130 -24.63 3.11 -1.16
N PRO A 131 -24.77 1.77 -1.01
CA PRO A 131 -23.89 0.88 -0.24
C PRO A 131 -22.49 0.78 -0.84
N ALA A 132 -21.49 0.39 -0.03
CA ALA A 132 -20.13 0.19 -0.48
C ALA A 132 -20.06 -0.93 -1.54
N GLU A 133 -19.37 -0.67 -2.64
CA GLU A 133 -19.17 -1.67 -3.70
C GLU A 133 -18.06 -2.66 -3.37
N CYS A 134 -17.12 -2.28 -2.51
CA CYS A 134 -16.06 -3.12 -1.98
C CYS A 134 -15.54 -2.56 -0.65
N MET A 135 -14.96 -3.40 0.21
CA MET A 135 -14.67 -3.08 1.60
C MET A 135 -13.20 -2.72 1.88
N MET A 136 -12.26 -3.25 1.10
CA MET A 136 -10.82 -3.10 1.33
C MET A 136 -10.07 -2.78 0.05
N HIS A 137 -9.03 -1.93 0.15
CA HIS A 137 -8.17 -1.56 -0.98
C HIS A 137 -6.69 -1.60 -0.57
N ARG A 138 -5.94 -2.62 -1.00
CA ARG A 138 -4.51 -2.69 -0.74
C ARG A 138 -3.75 -1.80 -1.69
N GLN A 139 -3.13 -0.73 -1.19
CA GLN A 139 -2.39 0.24 -2.00
C GLN A 139 -1.44 1.09 -1.14
N ALA A 140 -0.46 1.73 -1.78
CA ALA A 140 0.53 2.57 -1.15
C ALA A 140 -0.05 3.87 -0.56
N SER A 141 0.71 4.49 0.34
CA SER A 141 0.37 5.71 1.09
C SER A 141 0.04 6.95 0.24
N PHE A 142 0.23 6.91 -1.06
CA PHE A 142 -0.16 8.00 -1.97
C PHE A 142 -1.62 7.94 -2.41
N ILE A 143 -2.31 6.81 -2.24
CA ILE A 143 -3.65 6.59 -2.84
C ILE A 143 -4.73 7.55 -2.34
N PRO A 144 -4.68 8.08 -1.09
CA PRO A 144 -5.67 9.06 -0.66
C PRO A 144 -5.75 10.32 -1.52
N ALA A 145 -4.70 10.63 -2.31
CA ALA A 145 -4.74 11.72 -3.28
C ALA A 145 -5.75 11.50 -4.42
N PHE A 146 -6.30 10.31 -4.56
CA PHE A 146 -7.29 9.91 -5.56
C PHE A 146 -8.65 9.56 -4.94
N PHE A 147 -8.81 9.68 -3.64
CA PHE A 147 -10.09 9.50 -2.97
C PHE A 147 -11.04 10.65 -3.31
N PRO A 148 -12.34 10.49 -3.13
CA PRO A 148 -13.31 11.56 -3.39
C PRO A 148 -12.94 12.85 -2.66
N GLU A 149 -13.17 14.00 -3.32
CA GLU A 149 -12.89 15.31 -2.73
C GLU A 149 -13.70 15.50 -1.44
N GLY A 150 -13.03 15.93 -0.38
CA GLY A 150 -13.62 16.13 0.93
C GLY A 150 -13.55 14.93 1.85
N SER A 151 -13.04 13.77 1.41
CA SER A 151 -12.82 12.63 2.31
C SER A 151 -11.79 12.95 3.39
N GLU A 152 -12.12 12.64 4.63
CA GLU A 152 -11.33 12.96 5.82
C GLU A 152 -10.66 11.71 6.39
N ALA A 153 -9.31 11.79 6.57
CA ALA A 153 -8.52 10.71 7.14
C ALA A 153 -8.87 10.46 8.61
N GLY A 154 -9.02 9.20 8.99
CA GLY A 154 -9.46 8.78 10.32
C GLY A 154 -10.98 8.89 10.54
N VAL A 155 -11.73 9.35 9.53
CA VAL A 155 -13.20 9.44 9.55
C VAL A 155 -13.78 8.63 8.39
N ASP A 156 -13.61 9.12 7.15
CA ASP A 156 -14.16 8.44 5.97
C ASP A 156 -13.29 7.27 5.52
N TYR A 157 -11.98 7.32 5.82
CA TYR A 157 -11.04 6.27 5.51
C TYR A 157 -9.91 6.18 6.54
N ASP A 158 -9.42 4.97 6.75
CA ASP A 158 -8.23 4.69 7.53
C ASP A 158 -7.51 3.50 6.87
N PHE A 159 -6.42 3.02 7.48
CA PHE A 159 -5.69 1.87 6.99
C PHE A 159 -5.31 0.92 8.11
N PHE A 160 -5.05 -0.31 7.75
CA PHE A 160 -4.33 -1.26 8.58
C PHE A 160 -3.12 -1.84 7.81
N TYR A 161 -2.19 -2.38 8.57
CA TYR A 161 -1.02 -3.03 8.02
C TYR A 161 -1.42 -4.28 7.23
N PHE A 162 -0.90 -4.45 6.00
CA PHE A 162 -1.10 -5.68 5.24
C PHE A 162 -0.49 -6.83 6.04
N PRO A 163 -1.28 -7.80 6.55
CA PRO A 163 -0.86 -8.64 7.64
C PRO A 163 0.21 -9.69 7.24
N PRO A 164 1.02 -10.19 8.20
CA PRO A 164 1.92 -11.31 7.97
C PRO A 164 1.15 -12.64 7.94
N PHE A 165 1.76 -13.69 7.41
CA PHE A 165 1.27 -15.06 7.60
C PHE A 165 1.59 -15.54 9.02
N GLU A 166 0.64 -16.19 9.69
CA GLU A 166 0.81 -16.69 11.05
C GLU A 166 1.98 -17.69 11.17
N ALA A 167 2.14 -18.56 10.15
CA ALA A 167 3.17 -19.58 10.14
C ALA A 167 4.59 -19.05 9.85
N GLN A 168 4.76 -17.76 9.53
CA GLN A 168 6.03 -17.17 9.13
C GLN A 168 6.55 -16.22 10.23
N ASP A 169 7.69 -16.57 10.83
CA ASP A 169 8.38 -15.72 11.80
C ASP A 169 9.35 -14.76 11.08
N LEU A 170 8.76 -13.84 10.31
CA LEU A 170 9.48 -12.82 9.52
C LEU A 170 9.26 -11.39 10.05
N GLY A 171 8.68 -11.26 11.24
CA GLY A 171 8.30 -9.97 11.82
C GLY A 171 7.20 -9.26 11.01
N LYS A 172 7.27 -7.93 10.95
CA LYS A 172 6.33 -7.09 10.18
C LYS A 172 7.07 -6.37 9.03
N PRO A 173 7.41 -7.08 7.94
CA PRO A 173 8.12 -6.45 6.82
C PRO A 173 7.26 -5.38 6.15
N VAL A 174 7.88 -4.28 5.76
CA VAL A 174 7.23 -3.18 5.06
C VAL A 174 7.86 -2.99 3.69
N LEU A 175 7.03 -3.06 2.66
CA LEU A 175 7.44 -2.69 1.30
C LEU A 175 7.45 -1.17 1.17
N GLY A 176 8.59 -0.61 0.82
CA GLY A 176 8.77 0.81 0.60
C GLY A 176 9.26 1.14 -0.80
N ALA A 177 8.87 2.30 -1.33
CA ALA A 177 9.40 2.79 -2.59
C ALA A 177 9.75 4.27 -2.50
N GLY A 178 10.92 4.62 -3.03
CA GLY A 178 11.40 6.00 -3.08
C GLY A 178 11.12 6.69 -4.41
N THR A 179 10.68 7.94 -4.36
CA THR A 179 10.69 8.83 -5.53
C THR A 179 12.02 9.57 -5.58
N LEU A 180 12.78 9.37 -6.63
CA LEU A 180 14.06 10.01 -6.83
C LEU A 180 13.91 11.25 -7.71
N MET A 181 14.72 12.27 -7.43
CA MET A 181 14.90 13.42 -8.29
C MET A 181 16.33 13.46 -8.78
N ALA A 182 16.53 13.65 -10.06
CA ALA A 182 17.84 13.78 -10.67
C ALA A 182 17.93 15.07 -11.49
N PRO A 183 19.00 15.86 -11.37
CA PRO A 183 19.24 16.99 -12.24
C PRO A 183 19.58 16.51 -13.65
N THR A 184 19.03 17.16 -14.67
CA THR A 184 19.34 16.86 -16.08
C THR A 184 20.37 17.83 -16.67
N ASN A 185 20.89 18.77 -15.86
CA ASN A 185 21.92 19.72 -16.21
C ASN A 185 22.65 20.19 -14.95
N ASP A 186 23.80 20.82 -15.12
CA ASP A 186 24.71 21.29 -14.06
C ASP A 186 24.60 22.80 -13.77
N ARG A 187 23.53 23.45 -14.23
CA ARG A 187 23.35 24.89 -13.96
C ARG A 187 23.26 25.17 -12.46
N LYS A 188 23.87 26.25 -12.03
CA LYS A 188 23.90 26.69 -10.64
C LYS A 188 22.49 26.72 -10.00
N ILE A 189 21.50 27.24 -10.74
CA ILE A 189 20.10 27.30 -10.24
C ILE A 189 19.51 25.92 -10.01
N THR A 190 19.83 24.95 -10.88
CA THR A 190 19.39 23.56 -10.72
C THR A 190 20.00 22.94 -9.46
N THR A 191 21.30 23.16 -9.25
CA THR A 191 21.99 22.68 -8.05
C THR A 191 21.42 23.29 -6.76
N GLU A 192 21.18 24.61 -6.75
CA GLU A 192 20.59 25.29 -5.59
C GLU A 192 19.16 24.83 -5.31
N PHE A 193 18.36 24.57 -6.35
CA PHE A 193 17.03 23.97 -6.19
C PHE A 193 17.09 22.56 -5.60
N MET A 194 18.00 21.71 -6.07
CA MET A 194 18.19 20.36 -5.50
C MET A 194 18.60 20.43 -4.02
N LYS A 195 19.47 21.37 -3.66
CA LYS A 195 19.83 21.61 -2.25
C LYS A 195 18.63 22.05 -1.43
N PHE A 196 17.81 22.98 -1.95
CA PHE A 196 16.59 23.45 -1.27
C PHE A 196 15.65 22.29 -0.95
N LEU A 197 15.47 21.33 -1.87
CA LEU A 197 14.62 20.14 -1.65
C LEU A 197 15.12 19.23 -0.50
N LEU A 198 16.38 19.36 -0.09
CA LEU A 198 16.95 18.65 1.06
C LEU A 198 16.75 19.40 2.40
N HIS A 199 16.21 20.61 2.37
CA HIS A 199 15.93 21.35 3.60
C HIS A 199 14.64 20.86 4.27
N THR A 200 14.65 20.84 5.60
CA THR A 200 13.51 20.49 6.46
C THR A 200 12.26 21.26 6.07
N GLU A 201 12.39 22.60 5.93
CA GLU A 201 11.28 23.49 5.56
C GLU A 201 10.59 23.07 4.24
N ALA A 202 11.36 22.66 3.23
CA ALA A 202 10.77 22.23 1.97
C ALA A 202 9.93 20.96 2.13
N ASN A 203 10.40 20.02 2.95
CA ASN A 203 9.70 18.77 3.24
C ASN A 203 8.44 18.99 4.09
N GLU A 204 8.54 19.79 5.15
CA GLU A 204 7.43 20.09 6.05
C GLU A 204 6.26 20.77 5.32
N ARG A 205 6.54 21.68 4.39
CA ARG A 205 5.49 22.30 3.56
C ARG A 205 4.70 21.29 2.71
N PHE A 206 5.33 20.18 2.28
CA PHE A 206 4.62 19.11 1.59
C PHE A 206 3.84 18.24 2.56
N MET A 207 4.40 17.96 3.74
CA MET A 207 3.72 17.19 4.80
C MET A 207 2.42 17.86 5.24
N GLU A 208 2.46 19.18 5.47
CA GLU A 208 1.29 20.00 5.84
C GLU A 208 0.16 19.96 4.80
N LYS A 209 0.50 19.72 3.51
CA LYS A 209 -0.50 19.60 2.43
C LYS A 209 -1.14 18.23 2.32
N GLY A 210 -0.60 17.25 3.01
CA GLY A 210 -1.05 15.85 2.95
C GLY A 210 -0.56 15.07 1.74
N GLY A 211 -0.73 13.75 1.79
CA GLY A 211 -0.37 12.82 0.70
C GLY A 211 1.13 12.70 0.40
N PHE A 212 1.99 13.21 1.29
CA PHE A 212 3.43 13.22 1.14
C PHE A 212 4.11 12.65 2.38
N LEU A 213 4.85 11.56 2.22
CA LEU A 213 5.75 11.03 3.24
C LEU A 213 7.19 11.34 2.86
N THR A 214 7.99 11.83 3.81
CA THR A 214 9.38 12.19 3.59
C THR A 214 10.34 11.22 4.29
N PRO A 215 11.45 10.82 3.66
CA PRO A 215 12.53 10.10 4.33
C PRO A 215 13.47 11.03 5.12
N HIS A 216 13.15 12.29 5.26
CA HIS A 216 14.04 13.29 5.90
C HIS A 216 13.98 13.14 7.43
N LYS A 217 15.10 12.81 8.05
CA LYS A 217 15.19 12.44 9.48
C LYS A 217 14.93 13.57 10.47
N TYR A 218 14.99 14.82 10.04
CA TYR A 218 14.96 16.02 10.92
C TYR A 218 13.70 16.85 10.76
N VAL A 219 12.67 16.32 10.10
CA VAL A 219 11.36 16.98 10.02
C VAL A 219 10.62 16.84 11.35
N ASP A 220 9.79 17.81 11.64
CA ASP A 220 8.82 17.72 12.72
C ASP A 220 7.65 16.85 12.26
N ILE A 221 7.51 15.65 12.83
CA ILE A 221 6.46 14.70 12.48
C ILE A 221 5.06 15.20 12.81
N ASP A 222 4.92 16.17 13.73
CA ASP A 222 3.65 16.79 14.05
C ASP A 222 3.15 17.76 12.95
N LYS A 223 3.96 17.96 11.89
CA LYS A 223 3.58 18.66 10.67
C LYS A 223 2.77 17.83 9.68
N TYR A 224 2.63 16.52 9.90
CA TYR A 224 1.72 15.73 9.08
C TYR A 224 0.28 16.18 9.24
N SER A 225 -0.45 16.22 8.13
CA SER A 225 -1.82 16.75 8.06
C SER A 225 -2.86 15.92 8.82
N SER A 226 -2.54 14.66 9.17
CA SER A 226 -3.41 13.77 9.96
C SER A 226 -2.60 12.70 10.69
N GLU A 227 -3.18 12.13 11.75
CA GLU A 227 -2.62 10.97 12.47
C GLU A 227 -2.51 9.74 11.56
N THR A 228 -3.43 9.55 10.61
CA THR A 228 -3.36 8.49 9.60
C THR A 228 -2.06 8.56 8.79
N PHE A 229 -1.68 9.75 8.28
CA PHE A 229 -0.41 9.92 7.55
C PHE A 229 0.81 9.77 8.45
N LYS A 230 0.74 10.24 9.68
CA LYS A 230 1.78 10.02 10.69
C LYS A 230 1.95 8.53 10.98
N GLY A 231 0.84 7.80 11.14
CA GLY A 231 0.82 6.36 11.30
C GLY A 231 1.49 5.61 10.14
N CYS A 232 1.23 6.01 8.88
CA CYS A 232 1.89 5.41 7.71
C CYS A 232 3.42 5.46 7.80
N LEU A 233 3.99 6.55 8.36
CA LEU A 233 5.44 6.69 8.53
C LEU A 233 5.96 5.82 9.69
N LEU A 234 5.23 5.78 10.81
CA LEU A 234 5.64 5.05 12.01
C LEU A 234 5.75 3.55 11.76
N TYR A 235 4.90 2.98 10.90
CA TYR A 235 5.04 1.58 10.48
C TYR A 235 6.39 1.26 9.82
N THR A 236 7.05 2.24 9.20
CA THR A 236 8.40 2.04 8.64
C THR A 236 9.51 2.13 9.68
N SER A 237 9.32 2.90 10.76
CA SER A 237 10.31 3.03 11.82
C SER A 237 10.35 1.78 12.72
N ASP A 238 9.20 1.25 13.07
CA ASP A 238 9.09 0.03 13.90
C ASP A 238 9.68 -1.20 13.17
N ALA A 239 9.45 -1.32 11.85
CA ALA A 239 10.05 -2.36 11.04
C ALA A 239 11.58 -2.22 10.91
N ALA A 240 12.14 -1.01 11.05
CA ALA A 240 13.58 -0.78 10.99
C ALA A 240 14.28 -1.10 12.32
N ASP A 241 13.61 -0.93 13.45
CA ASP A 241 14.17 -1.21 14.77
C ASP A 241 14.24 -2.73 15.07
N ASP A 242 13.32 -3.53 14.52
CA ASP A 242 13.35 -5.00 14.64
C ASP A 242 14.52 -5.67 13.88
N THR A 243 15.19 -4.95 12.97
CA THR A 243 16.33 -5.49 12.20
C THR A 243 17.70 -5.26 12.85
N THR A 244 17.77 -4.63 14.03
CA THR A 244 19.02 -4.31 14.76
C THR A 244 19.31 -5.25 15.94
N GLY A 245 18.69 -6.45 15.98
CA GLY A 245 18.96 -7.52 16.94
C GLY A 245 20.01 -8.51 16.48
#